data_f217c398b861751d2372f48d171a6a4f
#
_entry.id   f217c398b861751d2372f48d171a6a4f
#
_cell.length_a   1.000
_cell.length_b   1.000
_cell.length_c   1.000
_cell.angle_alpha   90.00
_cell.angle_beta   90.00
_cell.angle_gamma   90.00
#
_symmetry.space_group_name_H-M   'P 1'
#
loop_
_entity.id
_entity.type
_entity.pdbx_description
1 polymer ?
#
loop_
_entity_poly.entity_id
_entity_poly.type
_entity_poly.pdbx_seq_one_letter_code
_entity_poly.pdbx_strand_id
1 'polypeptide(L)'
;MTKYKSRLIDKQIENSLTAYGAVNIVGAKWIGKTWAGRKHSKSEFLLMDPSGNYQNRRLAEIDVSLIFEGEKPRLIDEWQEVPEIWDATRYKCDEDGIKGKYILTGSTVLPKNKKDKIRHSGAGRIKKLKMYPMSLYESGDSTGDVSLRDIYNNKVKSKLTGEIHLKDIIKLVLRGGWPGSLEIPFNEAIKLPKEYIKEILDTDIDRIGEVKRDLNKVMLLLRTLARNESTTVS
;
A
#
# COMPACT_ATOMS: atom_id res chain seq x y z
N MET A 1 6.40 14.57 -15.30
CA MET A 1 6.51 13.60 -14.16
C MET A 1 5.54 14.02 -13.09
N THR A 2 4.61 13.15 -12.73
CA THR A 2 3.65 13.37 -11.63
C THR A 2 4.43 13.57 -10.33
N LYS A 3 4.16 14.66 -9.63
CA LYS A 3 4.85 15.00 -8.37
C LYS A 3 4.27 14.14 -7.25
N TYR A 4 5.13 13.52 -6.43
CA TYR A 4 4.69 12.80 -5.24
C TYR A 4 3.86 13.69 -4.31
N LYS A 5 2.70 13.24 -3.91
CA LYS A 5 1.87 13.89 -2.89
C LYS A 5 2.17 13.27 -1.53
N SER A 6 2.56 14.11 -0.57
CA SER A 6 2.88 13.65 0.80
C SER A 6 1.73 12.84 1.40
N ARG A 7 2.09 11.77 2.11
CA ARG A 7 1.15 10.83 2.71
C ARG A 7 1.28 10.84 4.23
N LEU A 8 0.19 10.59 4.92
CA LEU A 8 0.20 10.46 6.39
C LEU A 8 1.13 9.34 6.87
N ILE A 9 1.35 8.33 6.04
CA ILE A 9 2.27 7.23 6.33
C ILE A 9 3.75 7.66 6.29
N ASP A 10 4.11 8.75 5.60
CA ASP A 10 5.51 9.17 5.42
C ASP A 10 6.24 9.30 6.76
N LYS A 11 5.60 9.96 7.72
CA LYS A 11 6.17 10.11 9.08
C LYS A 11 6.34 8.77 9.81
N GLN A 12 5.45 7.82 9.55
CA GLN A 12 5.56 6.48 10.14
C GLN A 12 6.70 5.69 9.50
N ILE A 13 6.92 5.85 8.19
CA ILE A 13 8.04 5.23 7.47
C ILE A 13 9.35 5.78 8.06
N GLU A 14 9.51 7.11 8.13
CA GLU A 14 10.70 7.76 8.68
C GLU A 14 11.02 7.27 10.10
N ASN A 15 10.04 7.34 11.01
CA ASN A 15 10.21 6.89 12.37
C ASN A 15 10.52 5.39 12.46
N SER A 16 9.93 4.57 11.59
CA SER A 16 10.20 3.12 11.59
C SER A 16 11.59 2.78 11.06
N LEU A 17 12.11 3.52 10.08
CA LEU A 17 13.46 3.35 9.57
C LEU A 17 14.54 3.67 10.62
N THR A 18 14.24 4.51 11.62
CA THR A 18 15.18 4.75 12.73
C THR A 18 15.23 3.61 13.74
N ALA A 19 14.18 2.81 13.84
CA ALA A 19 14.02 1.77 14.85
C ALA A 19 14.21 0.34 14.33
N TYR A 20 13.89 0.08 13.06
CA TYR A 20 13.92 -1.25 12.44
C TYR A 20 14.93 -1.31 11.30
N GLY A 21 15.47 -2.50 11.02
CA GLY A 21 16.35 -2.73 9.87
C GLY A 21 15.61 -2.57 8.53
N ALA A 22 14.33 -2.95 8.50
CA ALA A 22 13.47 -2.82 7.32
C ALA A 22 12.05 -2.39 7.68
N VAL A 23 11.37 -1.79 6.68
CA VAL A 23 9.95 -1.44 6.71
C VAL A 23 9.23 -2.14 5.57
N ASN A 24 8.09 -2.79 5.84
CA ASN A 24 7.24 -3.38 4.82
C ASN A 24 5.93 -2.60 4.69
N ILE A 25 5.75 -1.90 3.57
CA ILE A 25 4.55 -1.12 3.25
C ILE A 25 3.56 -2.03 2.53
N VAL A 26 2.44 -2.32 3.18
CA VAL A 26 1.37 -3.16 2.63
C VAL A 26 0.08 -2.36 2.42
N GLY A 27 -0.74 -2.78 1.49
CA GLY A 27 -2.04 -2.16 1.21
C GLY A 27 -2.59 -2.54 -0.15
N ALA A 28 -3.77 -2.05 -0.49
CA ALA A 28 -4.44 -2.34 -1.75
C ALA A 28 -3.60 -1.95 -2.97
N LYS A 29 -3.96 -2.45 -4.14
CA LYS A 29 -3.36 -2.01 -5.40
C LYS A 29 -3.67 -0.53 -5.65
N TRP A 30 -2.79 0.18 -6.37
CA TRP A 30 -2.92 1.57 -6.84
C TRP A 30 -2.95 2.66 -5.76
N ILE A 31 -2.78 2.33 -4.47
CA ILE A 31 -2.75 3.35 -3.40
C ILE A 31 -1.42 4.12 -3.32
N GLY A 32 -0.41 3.75 -4.12
CA GLY A 32 0.86 4.46 -4.21
C GLY A 32 1.98 3.91 -3.34
N LYS A 33 1.98 2.60 -3.00
CA LYS A 33 3.03 1.96 -2.18
C LYS A 33 4.43 2.15 -2.75
N THR A 34 4.62 1.85 -4.03
CA THR A 34 5.91 2.02 -4.74
C THR A 34 6.37 3.47 -4.70
N TRP A 35 5.46 4.44 -4.89
CA TRP A 35 5.79 5.86 -4.81
C TRP A 35 6.22 6.30 -3.41
N ALA A 36 5.53 5.81 -2.36
CA ALA A 36 5.95 6.05 -0.99
C ALA A 36 7.31 5.39 -0.69
N GLY A 37 7.53 4.17 -1.17
CA GLY A 37 8.84 3.49 -1.08
C GLY A 37 9.96 4.31 -1.74
N ARG A 38 9.76 4.76 -2.98
CA ARG A 38 10.71 5.61 -3.72
C ARG A 38 11.02 6.91 -3.02
N LYS A 39 10.02 7.57 -2.42
CA LYS A 39 10.20 8.83 -1.69
C LYS A 39 11.22 8.72 -0.55
N HIS A 40 11.28 7.55 0.09
CA HIS A 40 12.11 7.30 1.28
C HIS A 40 13.32 6.40 1.00
N SER A 41 13.59 6.04 -0.26
CA SER A 41 14.73 5.22 -0.67
C SER A 41 15.75 6.02 -1.47
N LYS A 42 17.00 5.54 -1.47
CA LYS A 42 18.12 6.06 -2.29
C LYS A 42 18.39 5.20 -3.52
N SER A 43 17.99 3.94 -3.48
CA SER A 43 18.09 3.02 -4.61
C SER A 43 16.89 2.10 -4.63
N GLU A 44 16.63 1.45 -5.76
CA GLU A 44 15.47 0.57 -5.92
C GLU A 44 15.83 -0.72 -6.64
N PHE A 45 15.04 -1.76 -6.38
CA PHE A 45 15.01 -3.02 -7.10
C PHE A 45 13.55 -3.39 -7.36
N LEU A 46 13.14 -3.31 -8.62
CA LEU A 46 11.76 -3.54 -9.04
C LEU A 46 11.64 -4.95 -9.60
N LEU A 47 11.06 -5.88 -8.83
CA LEU A 47 10.92 -7.29 -9.24
C LEU A 47 10.04 -7.46 -10.48
N MET A 48 9.03 -6.61 -10.65
CA MET A 48 8.08 -6.67 -11.74
C MET A 48 8.42 -5.74 -12.92
N ASP A 49 9.67 -5.26 -13.01
CA ASP A 49 10.14 -4.58 -14.19
C ASP A 49 10.17 -5.56 -15.38
N PRO A 50 9.43 -5.29 -16.48
CA PRO A 50 9.37 -6.19 -17.63
C PRO A 50 10.65 -6.22 -18.48
N SER A 51 11.59 -5.31 -18.23
CA SER A 51 12.86 -5.23 -18.96
C SER A 51 13.61 -6.56 -18.89
N GLY A 52 14.19 -6.98 -20.01
CA GLY A 52 14.91 -8.24 -20.12
C GLY A 52 14.04 -9.48 -19.79
N ASN A 53 12.73 -9.41 -20.08
CA ASN A 53 11.77 -10.47 -19.76
C ASN A 53 11.76 -10.79 -18.27
N TYR A 54 11.50 -9.78 -17.43
CA TYR A 54 11.51 -9.86 -15.95
C TYR A 54 12.87 -10.31 -15.39
N GLN A 55 13.95 -9.77 -15.94
CA GLN A 55 15.31 -10.12 -15.54
C GLN A 55 15.52 -9.97 -14.02
N ASN A 56 15.00 -8.91 -13.41
CA ASN A 56 15.13 -8.67 -11.97
C ASN A 56 14.53 -9.80 -11.13
N ARG A 57 13.35 -10.27 -11.51
CA ARG A 57 12.70 -11.38 -10.81
C ARG A 57 13.52 -12.66 -10.94
N ARG A 58 13.99 -12.99 -12.15
CA ARG A 58 14.84 -14.18 -12.38
C ARG A 58 16.15 -14.11 -11.61
N LEU A 59 16.77 -12.93 -11.54
CA LEU A 59 17.98 -12.73 -10.74
C LEU A 59 17.73 -13.02 -9.26
N ALA A 60 16.63 -12.52 -8.70
CA ALA A 60 16.24 -12.77 -7.32
C ALA A 60 15.90 -14.26 -7.04
N GLU A 61 15.36 -14.99 -8.04
CA GLU A 61 15.09 -16.42 -7.95
C GLU A 61 16.39 -17.27 -7.96
N ILE A 62 17.45 -16.81 -8.66
CA ILE A 62 18.74 -17.48 -8.71
C ILE A 62 19.55 -17.22 -7.44
N ASP A 63 19.69 -15.95 -7.05
CA ASP A 63 20.40 -15.54 -5.85
C ASP A 63 19.77 -14.28 -5.24
N VAL A 64 19.03 -14.50 -4.18
CA VAL A 64 18.34 -13.43 -3.45
C VAL A 64 19.31 -12.41 -2.83
N SER A 65 20.59 -12.73 -2.66
CA SER A 65 21.56 -11.81 -2.08
C SER A 65 21.84 -10.60 -2.97
N LEU A 66 21.76 -10.76 -4.28
CA LEU A 66 22.09 -9.74 -5.27
C LEU A 66 21.13 -8.54 -5.26
N ILE A 67 19.88 -8.74 -4.80
CA ILE A 67 18.91 -7.64 -4.76
C ILE A 67 19.20 -6.60 -3.68
N PHE A 68 20.00 -6.97 -2.69
CA PHE A 68 20.32 -6.11 -1.55
C PHE A 68 21.49 -5.13 -1.83
N GLU A 69 22.15 -5.24 -2.97
CA GLU A 69 23.24 -4.34 -3.37
C GLU A 69 22.72 -2.97 -3.81
N GLY A 70 23.33 -1.90 -3.31
CA GLY A 70 22.98 -0.50 -3.62
C GLY A 70 22.85 0.38 -2.38
N GLU A 71 22.64 1.68 -2.61
CA GLU A 71 22.52 2.69 -1.56
C GLU A 71 21.30 2.44 -0.66
N LYS A 72 21.46 2.74 0.63
CA LYS A 72 20.41 2.55 1.66
C LYS A 72 19.78 3.89 2.07
N PRO A 73 18.46 3.89 2.36
CA PRO A 73 17.49 2.80 2.28
C PRO A 73 17.28 2.34 0.83
N ARG A 74 17.16 1.02 0.63
CA ARG A 74 16.87 0.43 -0.68
C ARG A 74 15.43 -0.06 -0.75
N LEU A 75 14.70 0.36 -1.77
CA LEU A 75 13.36 -0.16 -2.09
C LEU A 75 13.48 -1.52 -2.79
N ILE A 76 12.71 -2.49 -2.31
CA ILE A 76 12.46 -3.77 -2.97
C ILE A 76 10.96 -3.87 -3.21
N ASP A 77 10.55 -3.64 -4.46
CA ASP A 77 9.14 -3.52 -4.84
C ASP A 77 8.56 -4.88 -5.23
N GLU A 78 7.32 -5.15 -4.76
CA GLU A 78 6.57 -6.39 -4.98
C GLU A 78 7.33 -7.65 -4.50
N TRP A 79 7.97 -7.56 -3.32
CA TRP A 79 8.82 -8.61 -2.74
C TRP A 79 8.13 -10.00 -2.69
N GLN A 80 6.80 -10.06 -2.60
CA GLN A 80 6.05 -11.30 -2.54
C GLN A 80 6.10 -12.12 -3.84
N GLU A 81 6.63 -11.56 -4.92
CA GLU A 81 6.87 -12.35 -6.14
C GLU A 81 7.96 -13.38 -5.94
N VAL A 82 8.93 -13.11 -5.07
CA VAL A 82 9.98 -14.03 -4.60
C VAL A 82 9.95 -14.04 -3.06
N PRO A 83 9.13 -14.91 -2.43
CA PRO A 83 8.87 -14.87 -0.98
C PRO A 83 10.12 -15.06 -0.11
N GLU A 84 11.15 -15.69 -0.63
CA GLU A 84 12.44 -15.92 0.00
C GLU A 84 13.14 -14.60 0.39
N ILE A 85 12.78 -13.49 -0.28
CA ILE A 85 13.26 -12.13 0.04
C ILE A 85 12.93 -11.74 1.48
N TRP A 86 11.82 -12.21 2.03
CA TRP A 86 11.44 -11.91 3.40
C TRP A 86 12.47 -12.41 4.42
N ASP A 87 12.82 -13.69 4.34
CA ASP A 87 13.79 -14.29 5.25
C ASP A 87 15.19 -13.74 5.01
N ALA A 88 15.56 -13.48 3.76
CA ALA A 88 16.83 -12.86 3.41
C ALA A 88 16.92 -11.41 3.95
N THR A 89 15.83 -10.62 3.86
CA THR A 89 15.78 -9.27 4.45
C THR A 89 15.98 -9.32 5.96
N ARG A 90 15.30 -10.26 6.65
CA ARG A 90 15.50 -10.46 8.08
C ARG A 90 16.96 -10.78 8.42
N TYR A 91 17.56 -11.71 7.69
CA TYR A 91 18.96 -12.08 7.87
C TYR A 91 19.89 -10.88 7.68
N LYS A 92 19.71 -10.10 6.61
CA LYS A 92 20.47 -8.89 6.33
C LYS A 92 20.28 -7.78 7.38
N CYS A 93 19.16 -7.75 8.09
CA CYS A 93 18.97 -6.84 9.23
C CYS A 93 19.75 -7.29 10.47
N ASP A 94 20.00 -8.61 10.63
CA ASP A 94 20.74 -9.15 11.78
C ASP A 94 22.26 -9.08 11.57
N GLU A 95 22.74 -9.07 10.32
CA GLU A 95 24.16 -9.18 9.94
C GLU A 95 25.04 -8.07 10.58
N ASP A 96 24.56 -6.83 10.61
CA ASP A 96 25.30 -5.68 11.14
C ASP A 96 24.50 -4.85 12.16
N GLY A 97 23.24 -5.17 12.40
CA GLY A 97 22.38 -4.45 13.31
C GLY A 97 21.96 -3.04 12.88
N ILE A 98 22.41 -2.57 11.69
CA ILE A 98 22.13 -1.23 11.19
C ILE A 98 20.63 -1.08 10.88
N LYS A 99 20.06 0.06 11.26
CA LYS A 99 18.64 0.38 11.01
C LYS A 99 18.44 1.10 9.67
N GLY A 100 17.21 1.09 9.17
CA GLY A 100 16.83 1.86 7.98
C GLY A 100 17.45 1.36 6.67
N LYS A 101 17.73 0.06 6.54
CA LYS A 101 18.40 -0.46 5.34
C LYS A 101 17.46 -0.73 4.18
N TYR A 102 16.23 -1.20 4.46
CA TYR A 102 15.35 -1.69 3.41
C TYR A 102 13.93 -1.19 3.55
N ILE A 103 13.30 -0.95 2.41
CA ILE A 103 11.86 -0.69 2.29
C ILE A 103 11.30 -1.75 1.35
N LEU A 104 10.41 -2.58 1.86
CA LEU A 104 9.68 -3.57 1.09
C LEU A 104 8.30 -3.02 0.75
N THR A 105 7.82 -3.25 -0.47
CA THR A 105 6.42 -3.00 -0.81
C THR A 105 5.79 -4.28 -1.34
N GLY A 106 4.51 -4.45 -1.07
CA GLY A 106 3.83 -5.63 -1.55
C GLY A 106 2.34 -5.67 -1.21
N SER A 107 1.68 -6.73 -1.64
CA SER A 107 0.27 -6.97 -1.37
C SER A 107 0.04 -7.30 0.10
N THR A 108 -1.16 -6.98 0.61
CA THR A 108 -1.55 -7.26 2.01
C THR A 108 -1.71 -8.75 2.29
N VAL A 109 -2.11 -9.51 1.27
CA VAL A 109 -2.41 -10.94 1.36
C VAL A 109 -1.49 -11.71 0.44
N LEU A 110 -0.79 -12.69 1.01
CA LEU A 110 0.00 -13.66 0.26
C LEU A 110 -0.85 -14.92 0.02
N PRO A 111 -0.84 -15.48 -1.19
CA PRO A 111 -1.36 -16.82 -1.44
C PRO A 111 -0.70 -17.85 -0.50
N LYS A 112 -1.45 -18.90 -0.13
CA LYS A 112 -0.98 -19.90 0.84
C LYS A 112 0.37 -20.52 0.41
N ASN A 113 0.49 -20.93 -0.84
CA ASN A 113 1.72 -21.51 -1.41
C ASN A 113 2.94 -20.56 -1.33
N LYS A 114 2.74 -19.24 -1.42
CA LYS A 114 3.80 -18.24 -1.22
C LYS A 114 4.08 -18.01 0.27
N LYS A 115 3.04 -18.04 1.11
CA LYS A 115 3.19 -17.86 2.57
C LYS A 115 3.97 -19.00 3.21
N ASP A 116 3.78 -20.24 2.75
CA ASP A 116 4.43 -21.43 3.28
C ASP A 116 5.96 -21.44 3.00
N LYS A 117 6.44 -20.61 2.09
CA LYS A 117 7.87 -20.39 1.83
C LYS A 117 8.56 -19.47 2.83
N ILE A 118 7.80 -18.68 3.60
CA ILE A 118 8.30 -17.77 4.61
C ILE A 118 8.47 -18.55 5.92
N ARG A 119 9.70 -18.67 6.41
CA ARG A 119 10.04 -19.46 7.60
C ARG A 119 10.01 -18.64 8.89
N HIS A 120 10.19 -17.33 8.81
CA HIS A 120 10.32 -16.45 9.97
C HIS A 120 9.34 -15.28 9.94
N SER A 121 8.87 -14.85 11.10
CA SER A 121 7.91 -13.73 11.21
C SER A 121 8.48 -12.35 10.89
N GLY A 122 9.80 -12.20 10.91
CA GLY A 122 10.47 -10.90 10.78
C GLY A 122 10.31 -9.96 12.00
N ALA A 123 9.74 -10.47 13.10
CA ALA A 123 9.49 -9.69 14.30
C ALA A 123 10.77 -9.00 14.84
N GLY A 124 10.67 -7.72 15.19
CA GLY A 124 11.79 -6.90 15.67
C GLY A 124 12.77 -6.42 14.59
N ARG A 125 12.71 -6.94 13.35
CA ARG A 125 13.59 -6.58 12.22
C ARG A 125 12.85 -5.82 11.14
N ILE A 126 11.63 -6.30 10.79
CA ILE A 126 10.82 -5.76 9.71
C ILE A 126 9.54 -5.17 10.30
N LYS A 127 9.37 -3.87 10.22
CA LYS A 127 8.14 -3.19 10.65
C LYS A 127 7.10 -3.20 9.53
N LYS A 128 5.95 -3.82 9.76
CA LYS A 128 4.83 -3.75 8.84
C LYS A 128 4.05 -2.46 9.04
N LEU A 129 3.85 -1.70 7.96
CA LEU A 129 3.03 -0.50 7.91
C LEU A 129 1.90 -0.68 6.90
N LYS A 130 0.68 -0.44 7.32
CA LYS A 130 -0.49 -0.49 6.44
C LYS A 130 -0.75 0.88 5.84
N MET A 131 -0.65 0.96 4.52
CA MET A 131 -1.00 2.13 3.75
C MET A 131 -2.47 2.03 3.31
N TYR A 132 -3.18 3.14 3.41
CA TYR A 132 -4.58 3.26 3.00
C TYR A 132 -4.71 4.11 1.74
N PRO A 133 -5.86 4.12 1.04
CA PRO A 133 -6.17 5.15 0.06
C PRO A 133 -5.99 6.54 0.66
N MET A 134 -5.87 7.56 -0.18
CA MET A 134 -5.69 8.93 0.30
C MET A 134 -6.91 9.41 1.09
N SER A 135 -6.65 10.01 2.24
CA SER A 135 -7.63 10.78 2.98
C SER A 135 -7.96 12.10 2.26
N LEU A 136 -9.04 12.75 2.64
CA LEU A 136 -9.38 14.07 2.10
C LEU A 136 -8.30 15.12 2.39
N TYR A 137 -7.54 14.98 3.48
CA TYR A 137 -6.40 15.82 3.79
C TYR A 137 -5.24 15.61 2.79
N GLU A 138 -4.90 14.36 2.50
CA GLU A 138 -3.83 14.02 1.55
C GLU A 138 -4.19 14.40 0.11
N SER A 139 -5.47 14.33 -0.26
CA SER A 139 -5.95 14.76 -1.58
C SER A 139 -6.09 16.28 -1.72
N GLY A 140 -6.04 17.01 -0.62
CA GLY A 140 -6.20 18.47 -0.60
C GLY A 140 -7.65 18.96 -0.53
N ASP A 141 -8.60 18.05 -0.33
CA ASP A 141 -10.04 18.36 -0.20
C ASP A 141 -10.42 18.75 1.25
N SER A 142 -9.50 18.61 2.20
CA SER A 142 -9.64 19.03 3.60
C SER A 142 -8.42 19.81 4.04
N THR A 143 -8.63 20.89 4.79
CA THR A 143 -7.56 21.73 5.34
C THR A 143 -6.80 21.05 6.48
N GLY A 144 -7.42 20.06 7.14
CA GLY A 144 -6.86 19.40 8.32
C GLY A 144 -6.82 20.28 9.57
N ASP A 145 -7.54 21.39 9.59
CA ASP A 145 -7.56 22.36 10.70
C ASP A 145 -8.11 21.79 12.01
N VAL A 146 -8.89 20.73 11.91
CA VAL A 146 -9.46 20.02 13.08
C VAL A 146 -9.00 18.58 13.06
N SER A 147 -8.26 18.16 14.07
CA SER A 147 -7.81 16.79 14.24
C SER A 147 -8.49 16.12 15.43
N LEU A 148 -8.74 14.79 15.35
CA LEU A 148 -9.26 14.02 16.48
C LEU A 148 -8.35 14.10 17.70
N ARG A 149 -7.03 14.18 17.49
CA ARG A 149 -6.05 14.35 18.58
C ARG A 149 -6.25 15.68 19.30
N ASP A 150 -6.49 16.76 18.56
CA ASP A 150 -6.69 18.08 19.16
C ASP A 150 -8.04 18.15 19.86
N ILE A 151 -9.07 17.51 19.34
CA ILE A 151 -10.36 17.34 20.03
C ILE A 151 -10.14 16.61 21.35
N TYR A 152 -9.47 15.46 21.35
CA TYR A 152 -9.18 14.68 22.57
C TYR A 152 -8.38 15.47 23.60
N ASN A 153 -7.46 16.31 23.18
CA ASN A 153 -6.64 17.14 24.06
C ASN A 153 -7.28 18.50 24.41
N ASN A 154 -8.55 18.73 24.08
CA ASN A 154 -9.27 19.99 24.30
C ASN A 154 -8.55 21.22 23.70
N LYS A 155 -7.82 21.05 22.59
CA LYS A 155 -7.08 22.10 21.89
C LYS A 155 -7.84 22.70 20.71
N VAL A 156 -9.04 22.20 20.43
CA VAL A 156 -9.82 22.64 19.27
C VAL A 156 -10.52 23.95 19.57
N LYS A 157 -10.26 24.94 18.73
CA LYS A 157 -11.13 26.12 18.59
C LYS A 157 -12.15 25.85 17.49
N SER A 158 -13.41 26.23 17.71
CA SER A 158 -14.43 26.16 16.65
C SER A 158 -13.91 26.90 15.41
N LYS A 159 -13.90 26.23 14.28
CA LYS A 159 -13.38 26.77 13.02
C LYS A 159 -14.32 26.40 11.88
N LEU A 160 -14.72 27.42 11.13
CA LEU A 160 -15.46 27.20 9.88
C LEU A 160 -14.44 26.87 8.79
N THR A 161 -14.61 25.73 8.15
CA THR A 161 -13.72 25.22 7.08
C THR A 161 -14.21 25.55 5.68
N GLY A 162 -15.21 26.45 5.55
CA GLY A 162 -15.86 26.82 4.32
C GLY A 162 -17.19 26.09 4.09
N GLU A 163 -17.93 26.52 3.09
CA GLU A 163 -19.16 25.85 2.67
C GLU A 163 -18.82 24.64 1.81
N ILE A 164 -19.40 23.48 2.14
CA ILE A 164 -19.37 22.27 1.32
C ILE A 164 -20.80 21.83 1.06
N HIS A 165 -21.16 21.69 -0.20
CA HIS A 165 -22.49 21.22 -0.57
C HIS A 165 -22.55 19.68 -0.58
N LEU A 166 -23.73 19.13 -0.31
CA LEU A 166 -23.96 17.66 -0.37
C LEU A 166 -23.51 17.07 -1.71
N LYS A 167 -23.71 17.79 -2.80
CA LYS A 167 -23.27 17.38 -4.14
C LYS A 167 -21.74 17.18 -4.22
N ASP A 168 -20.96 18.00 -3.51
CA ASP A 168 -19.50 17.89 -3.51
C ASP A 168 -19.05 16.72 -2.65
N ILE A 169 -19.70 16.46 -1.52
CA ILE A 169 -19.47 15.26 -0.71
C ILE A 169 -19.74 14.01 -1.55
N ILE A 170 -20.86 13.94 -2.29
CA ILE A 170 -21.18 12.83 -3.17
C ILE A 170 -20.07 12.63 -4.22
N LYS A 171 -19.56 13.71 -4.83
CA LYS A 171 -18.45 13.62 -5.78
C LYS A 171 -17.19 13.02 -5.15
N LEU A 172 -16.83 13.45 -3.94
CA LEU A 172 -15.67 12.93 -3.22
C LEU A 172 -15.80 11.43 -2.92
N VAL A 173 -16.98 10.99 -2.49
CA VAL A 173 -17.28 9.57 -2.26
C VAL A 173 -17.15 8.76 -3.54
N LEU A 174 -17.73 9.23 -4.66
CA LEU A 174 -17.67 8.54 -5.94
C LEU A 174 -16.27 8.47 -6.53
N ARG A 175 -15.46 9.51 -6.38
CA ARG A 175 -14.06 9.54 -6.84
C ARG A 175 -13.17 8.59 -6.06
N GLY A 176 -13.41 8.46 -4.76
CA GLY A 176 -12.57 7.69 -3.85
C GLY A 176 -11.20 8.32 -3.59
N GLY A 177 -10.28 7.52 -3.02
CA GLY A 177 -8.97 7.98 -2.54
C GLY A 177 -7.76 7.40 -3.28
N TRP A 178 -7.90 6.92 -4.52
CA TRP A 178 -6.74 6.53 -5.32
C TRP A 178 -5.99 7.74 -5.87
N PRO A 179 -4.65 7.81 -5.73
CA PRO A 179 -3.88 8.94 -6.25
C PRO A 179 -4.16 9.22 -7.73
N GLY A 180 -4.24 8.19 -8.56
CA GLY A 180 -4.51 8.32 -9.98
C GLY A 180 -5.88 8.90 -10.34
N SER A 181 -6.88 8.84 -9.43
CA SER A 181 -8.19 9.43 -9.67
C SER A 181 -8.23 10.95 -9.46
N LEU A 182 -7.19 11.53 -8.85
CA LEU A 182 -7.16 12.97 -8.53
C LEU A 182 -6.79 13.86 -9.72
N GLU A 183 -6.10 13.30 -10.71
CA GLU A 183 -5.49 14.07 -11.81
C GLU A 183 -6.27 13.92 -13.14
N ILE A 184 -7.40 13.22 -13.11
CA ILE A 184 -8.24 12.99 -14.28
C ILE A 184 -9.62 13.64 -14.12
N PRO A 185 -10.35 13.90 -15.22
CA PRO A 185 -11.69 14.45 -15.18
C PRO A 185 -12.62 13.59 -14.31
N PHE A 186 -13.50 14.23 -13.55
CA PHE A 186 -14.39 13.56 -12.61
C PHE A 186 -15.22 12.43 -13.26
N ASN A 187 -15.74 12.63 -14.47
CA ASN A 187 -16.55 11.62 -15.17
C ASN A 187 -15.75 10.34 -15.49
N GLU A 188 -14.43 10.43 -15.61
CA GLU A 188 -13.57 9.26 -15.78
C GLU A 188 -13.16 8.69 -14.41
N ALA A 189 -12.87 9.55 -13.44
CA ALA A 189 -12.50 9.12 -12.10
C ALA A 189 -13.54 8.20 -11.43
N ILE A 190 -14.84 8.49 -11.62
CA ILE A 190 -15.93 7.69 -11.04
C ILE A 190 -16.08 6.29 -11.67
N LYS A 191 -15.47 6.04 -12.82
CA LYS A 191 -15.49 4.72 -13.48
C LYS A 191 -14.45 3.78 -12.90
N LEU A 192 -13.31 4.32 -12.43
CA LEU A 192 -12.17 3.54 -11.95
C LEU A 192 -12.51 2.52 -10.85
N PRO A 193 -13.31 2.85 -9.79
CA PRO A 193 -13.66 1.87 -8.78
C PRO A 193 -14.43 0.66 -9.34
N LYS A 194 -15.30 0.89 -10.29
CA LYS A 194 -16.09 -0.17 -10.93
C LYS A 194 -15.21 -1.07 -11.79
N GLU A 195 -14.30 -0.47 -12.56
CA GLU A 195 -13.34 -1.20 -13.41
C GLU A 195 -12.37 -2.00 -12.53
N TYR A 196 -11.89 -1.42 -11.43
CA TYR A 196 -11.03 -2.11 -10.47
C TYR A 196 -11.69 -3.34 -9.84
N ILE A 197 -12.98 -3.23 -9.45
CA ILE A 197 -13.73 -4.38 -8.93
C ILE A 197 -13.84 -5.47 -9.99
N LYS A 198 -14.13 -5.10 -11.24
CA LYS A 198 -14.20 -6.04 -12.35
C LYS A 198 -12.85 -6.75 -12.56
N GLU A 199 -11.75 -6.02 -12.57
CA GLU A 199 -10.40 -6.58 -12.73
C GLU A 199 -10.05 -7.54 -11.57
N ILE A 200 -10.41 -7.22 -10.33
CA ILE A 200 -10.23 -8.13 -9.19
C ILE A 200 -11.02 -9.44 -9.41
N LEU A 201 -12.26 -9.34 -9.89
CA LEU A 201 -13.09 -10.51 -10.15
C LEU A 201 -12.53 -11.38 -11.29
N ASP A 202 -12.02 -10.73 -12.34
CA ASP A 202 -11.57 -11.41 -13.55
C ASP A 202 -10.15 -12.02 -13.40
N THR A 203 -9.30 -11.44 -12.54
CA THR A 203 -7.88 -11.80 -12.48
C THR A 203 -7.33 -12.16 -11.11
N ASP A 204 -7.71 -11.44 -10.04
CA ASP A 204 -7.08 -11.59 -8.74
C ASP A 204 -7.74 -12.66 -7.86
N ILE A 205 -9.03 -12.90 -8.03
CA ILE A 205 -9.77 -13.86 -7.18
C ILE A 205 -9.27 -15.27 -7.36
N ASP A 206 -8.93 -15.68 -8.57
CA ASP A 206 -8.41 -17.02 -8.85
C ASP A 206 -6.97 -17.20 -8.34
N ARG A 207 -6.24 -16.09 -8.11
CA ARG A 207 -4.89 -16.13 -7.53
C ARG A 207 -4.87 -16.32 -6.01
N ILE A 208 -6.00 -16.12 -5.30
CA ILE A 208 -6.07 -16.17 -3.83
C ILE A 208 -6.25 -17.61 -3.28
N GLY A 209 -6.25 -18.63 -4.13
CA GLY A 209 -6.33 -20.03 -3.68
C GLY A 209 -6.72 -20.96 -4.81
N GLU A 210 -6.55 -22.25 -4.56
CA GLU A 210 -6.81 -23.34 -5.52
C GLU A 210 -8.31 -23.64 -5.77
N VAL A 211 -9.21 -22.87 -5.12
CA VAL A 211 -10.65 -23.08 -5.20
C VAL A 211 -11.25 -22.11 -6.22
N LYS A 212 -11.85 -22.67 -7.28
CA LYS A 212 -12.64 -21.88 -8.23
C LYS A 212 -13.85 -21.26 -7.52
N ARG A 213 -13.92 -19.93 -7.52
CA ARG A 213 -14.97 -19.17 -6.82
C ARG A 213 -16.11 -18.82 -7.76
N ASP A 214 -17.32 -18.83 -7.22
CA ASP A 214 -18.50 -18.32 -7.91
C ASP A 214 -18.46 -16.78 -7.88
N LEU A 215 -18.18 -16.17 -9.03
CA LEU A 215 -18.03 -14.72 -9.19
C LEU A 215 -19.32 -13.97 -8.80
N ASN A 216 -20.51 -14.58 -9.00
CA ASN A 216 -21.78 -13.97 -8.61
C ASN A 216 -21.88 -13.86 -7.07
N LYS A 217 -21.47 -14.88 -6.35
CA LYS A 217 -21.43 -14.86 -4.87
C LYS A 217 -20.43 -13.85 -4.36
N VAL A 218 -19.26 -13.74 -5.00
CA VAL A 218 -18.26 -12.73 -4.63
C VAL A 218 -18.80 -11.32 -4.86
N MET A 219 -19.45 -11.07 -6.01
CA MET A 219 -20.07 -9.77 -6.29
C MET A 219 -21.18 -9.44 -5.28
N LEU A 220 -22.00 -10.44 -4.90
CA LEU A 220 -23.03 -10.26 -3.89
C LEU A 220 -22.43 -9.90 -2.53
N LEU A 221 -21.35 -10.58 -2.14
CA LEU A 221 -20.59 -10.26 -0.91
C LEU A 221 -20.06 -8.82 -0.94
N LEU A 222 -19.43 -8.39 -2.03
CA LEU A 222 -18.91 -7.02 -2.16
C LEU A 222 -20.02 -5.97 -2.07
N ARG A 223 -21.17 -6.22 -2.69
CA ARG A 223 -22.36 -5.35 -2.57
C ARG A 223 -22.89 -5.29 -1.13
N THR A 224 -22.91 -6.42 -0.44
CA THR A 224 -23.34 -6.49 0.96
C THR A 224 -22.38 -5.71 1.87
N LEU A 225 -21.06 -5.88 1.69
CA LEU A 225 -20.07 -5.13 2.42
C LEU A 225 -20.20 -3.62 2.17
N ALA A 226 -20.38 -3.20 0.92
CA ALA A 226 -20.55 -1.79 0.58
C ALA A 226 -21.82 -1.17 1.20
N ARG A 227 -22.90 -1.93 1.33
CA ARG A 227 -24.14 -1.46 2.01
C ARG A 227 -23.99 -1.33 3.51
N ASN A 228 -23.11 -2.14 4.09
CA ASN A 228 -22.90 -2.19 5.54
C ASN A 228 -21.63 -1.44 5.99
N GLU A 229 -21.00 -0.67 5.07
CA GLU A 229 -19.85 0.16 5.43
C GLU A 229 -20.26 1.17 6.51
N SER A 230 -19.43 1.27 7.56
CA SER A 230 -19.68 2.14 8.72
C SER A 230 -20.95 1.81 9.53
N THR A 231 -21.48 0.59 9.39
CA THR A 231 -22.61 0.09 10.19
C THR A 231 -22.18 -1.12 11.03
N THR A 232 -22.97 -1.46 12.04
CA THR A 232 -22.84 -2.73 12.77
C THR A 232 -23.56 -3.82 11.99
N VAL A 233 -22.83 -4.84 11.58
CA VAL A 233 -23.40 -6.05 10.98
C VAL A 233 -23.70 -7.03 12.10
N SER A 234 -24.97 -7.37 12.26
CA SER A 234 -25.43 -8.43 13.17
C SER A 234 -25.38 -9.79 12.48
#